data_6bf8c4d41a5d5af879a19b4e09f6f787
#
_entry.id   6bf8c4d41a5d5af879a19b4e09f6f787
#
_cell.length_a   1.000
_cell.length_b   1.000
_cell.length_c   1.000
_cell.angle_alpha   90.00
_cell.angle_beta   90.00
_cell.angle_gamma   90.00
#
_symmetry.space_group_name_H-M   'P 1'
#
loop_
_entity.id
_entity.type
_entity.pdbx_description
1 polymer ?
#
loop_
_entity_poly.entity_id
_entity_poly.type
_entity_poly.pdbx_seq_one_letter_code
_entity_poly.pdbx_strand_id
1 'polypeptide(L)'
;MKIFNTLTRQKEEFVPLEEGKVKMYVCGPTVYNLIHIGNARPMIIFDTVRRYLEYKGYEVNYVSNFTDVDDKIIKKAIEEGVSAEEISQRYIEECKKDMAGMNVKPATTHPQATQEIDGMISMIQTLMDKGYAYAVADGTVYFRVKKFKEYGKLSHKNLDDLQSGFRALQVSGEDQKEDPLDFVLWKPKKEGEPYWTSPWCDGRPGWHIECSVMSKKYLGDEIDIHAGGEDLIFPHHENEIAQSECCNDKIFARYWMHNAFLNIDNRKMSKSLGNFRTVREISEQYDLQVLRFFMLNAHYRSPLNFSADLMESSKNALERITEAAGRLKDRKEKASAVELTEAEEKLLAEAEGYVKKFEEAMEDDFNTADALAAVFELVKFANTNVTEESSATFAEGILEILVKLCDVLGLAAVKKEEILDKEIEDLIAERQEARKAKNFARADEIRDELLAKGIILKDTREGVKWKRA
;
A
#
# COMPACT_ATOMS: atom_id res chain seq x y z
N MET A 1 -21.69 -1.11 -7.23
CA MET A 1 -20.34 -1.68 -6.92
C MET A 1 -20.49 -2.62 -5.74
N LYS A 2 -19.92 -3.83 -5.85
CA LYS A 2 -19.95 -4.83 -4.78
C LYS A 2 -18.56 -5.07 -4.21
N ILE A 3 -18.48 -5.26 -2.90
CA ILE A 3 -17.23 -5.56 -2.17
C ILE A 3 -17.43 -6.84 -1.38
N PHE A 4 -16.47 -7.77 -1.44
CA PHE A 4 -16.48 -8.94 -0.56
C PHE A 4 -16.08 -8.49 0.85
N ASN A 5 -17.00 -8.70 1.79
CA ASN A 5 -16.79 -8.38 3.19
C ASN A 5 -16.35 -9.62 3.96
N THR A 6 -15.15 -9.61 4.51
CA THR A 6 -14.62 -10.73 5.31
C THR A 6 -15.49 -11.02 6.53
N LEU A 7 -16.10 -9.96 7.12
CA LEU A 7 -16.98 -10.08 8.28
C LEU A 7 -18.21 -10.97 8.02
N THR A 8 -18.85 -10.77 6.86
CA THR A 8 -20.07 -11.50 6.47
C THR A 8 -19.78 -12.66 5.53
N ARG A 9 -18.58 -12.73 4.94
CA ARG A 9 -18.18 -13.68 3.89
C ARG A 9 -19.03 -13.61 2.62
N GLN A 10 -19.58 -12.45 2.33
CA GLN A 10 -20.44 -12.22 1.16
C GLN A 10 -19.98 -10.98 0.37
N LYS A 11 -20.31 -10.96 -0.92
CA LYS A 11 -20.24 -9.73 -1.71
C LYS A 11 -21.45 -8.87 -1.40
N GLU A 12 -21.22 -7.66 -0.91
CA GLU A 12 -22.24 -6.70 -0.51
C GLU A 12 -22.18 -5.45 -1.37
N GLU A 13 -23.31 -4.80 -1.56
CA GLU A 13 -23.35 -3.47 -2.18
C GLU A 13 -22.58 -2.48 -1.31
N PHE A 14 -21.65 -1.75 -1.92
CA PHE A 14 -20.92 -0.71 -1.22
C PHE A 14 -21.78 0.54 -1.01
N VAL A 15 -22.03 0.87 0.23
CA VAL A 15 -22.76 2.07 0.64
C VAL A 15 -21.89 2.81 1.66
N PRO A 16 -21.30 3.97 1.32
CA PRO A 16 -20.47 4.73 2.24
C PRO A 16 -21.28 5.30 3.42
N LEU A 17 -20.59 5.58 4.52
CA LEU A 17 -21.15 6.24 5.70
C LEU A 17 -21.65 7.66 5.38
N GLU A 18 -20.95 8.36 4.52
CA GLU A 18 -21.25 9.70 4.04
C GLU A 18 -21.25 9.71 2.52
N GLU A 19 -22.30 10.24 1.91
CA GLU A 19 -22.42 10.27 0.45
C GLU A 19 -21.22 10.99 -0.18
N GLY A 20 -20.62 10.37 -1.19
CA GLY A 20 -19.46 10.90 -1.92
C GLY A 20 -18.13 10.82 -1.19
N LYS A 21 -18.09 10.32 0.06
CA LYS A 21 -16.84 10.20 0.84
C LYS A 21 -16.61 8.78 1.30
N VAL A 22 -15.34 8.40 1.41
CA VAL A 22 -14.94 7.09 1.90
C VAL A 22 -13.81 7.23 2.94
N LYS A 23 -14.01 6.66 4.12
CA LYS A 23 -13.03 6.53 5.19
C LYS A 23 -12.39 5.15 5.12
N MET A 24 -11.11 5.10 4.78
CA MET A 24 -10.39 3.85 4.57
C MET A 24 -9.12 3.76 5.41
N TYR A 25 -9.01 2.73 6.23
CA TYR A 25 -7.81 2.42 7.01
C TYR A 25 -7.16 1.14 6.50
N VAL A 26 -5.87 1.20 6.25
CA VAL A 26 -5.07 0.03 5.84
C VAL A 26 -3.89 -0.12 6.78
N CYS A 27 -3.80 -1.24 7.49
CA CYS A 27 -2.68 -1.50 8.40
C CYS A 27 -1.36 -1.46 7.64
N GLY A 28 -0.46 -0.60 8.10
CA GLY A 28 0.86 -0.40 7.53
C GLY A 28 1.92 -1.36 8.09
N PRO A 29 3.14 -1.30 7.58
CA PRO A 29 4.22 -2.19 7.98
C PRO A 29 4.86 -1.77 9.31
N THR A 30 5.45 -2.76 10.00
CA THR A 30 6.45 -2.50 11.05
C THR A 30 7.78 -2.15 10.40
N VAL A 31 8.30 -0.96 10.70
CA VAL A 31 9.45 -0.35 10.01
C VAL A 31 10.79 -0.69 10.68
N TYR A 32 11.19 -1.94 10.59
CA TYR A 32 12.47 -2.42 11.15
C TYR A 32 13.46 -2.88 10.07
N ASN A 33 13.04 -2.99 8.82
CA ASN A 33 13.86 -3.44 7.70
C ASN A 33 13.23 -2.99 6.38
N LEU A 34 13.94 -3.17 5.25
CA LEU A 34 13.35 -3.03 3.92
C LEU A 34 12.08 -3.88 3.80
N ILE A 35 11.07 -3.35 3.16
CA ILE A 35 9.81 -4.09 2.94
C ILE A 35 10.03 -5.26 1.99
N HIS A 36 9.35 -6.37 2.28
CA HIS A 36 9.36 -7.52 1.39
C HIS A 36 8.16 -7.50 0.43
N ILE A 37 8.22 -8.31 -0.63
CA ILE A 37 7.16 -8.35 -1.65
C ILE A 37 5.78 -8.72 -1.07
N GLY A 38 5.71 -9.42 0.05
CA GLY A 38 4.46 -9.67 0.78
C GLY A 38 3.84 -8.40 1.38
N ASN A 39 4.66 -7.44 1.84
CA ASN A 39 4.18 -6.12 2.27
C ASN A 39 3.76 -5.25 1.09
N ALA A 40 4.41 -5.41 -0.07
CA ALA A 40 4.06 -4.67 -1.28
C ALA A 40 2.65 -5.00 -1.77
N ARG A 41 2.19 -6.24 -1.59
CA ARG A 41 0.88 -6.68 -2.08
C ARG A 41 -0.29 -5.84 -1.55
N PRO A 42 -0.51 -5.71 -0.24
CA PRO A 42 -1.57 -4.85 0.28
C PRO A 42 -1.39 -3.39 -0.12
N MET A 43 -0.16 -2.87 -0.18
CA MET A 43 0.09 -1.48 -0.60
C MET A 43 -0.39 -1.23 -2.04
N ILE A 44 -0.08 -2.13 -2.98
CA ILE A 44 -0.49 -2.03 -4.39
C ILE A 44 -2.00 -2.24 -4.53
N ILE A 45 -2.56 -3.26 -3.89
CA ILE A 45 -3.99 -3.61 -4.01
C ILE A 45 -4.86 -2.47 -3.47
N PHE A 46 -4.60 -2.01 -2.25
CA PHE A 46 -5.45 -0.99 -1.63
C PHE A 46 -5.21 0.42 -2.17
N ASP A 47 -4.03 0.71 -2.75
CA ASP A 47 -3.84 1.88 -3.60
C ASP A 47 -4.71 1.81 -4.86
N THR A 48 -4.84 0.64 -5.47
CA THR A 48 -5.72 0.46 -6.65
C THR A 48 -7.20 0.57 -6.28
N VAL A 49 -7.61 0.04 -5.12
CA VAL A 49 -8.96 0.25 -4.57
C VAL A 49 -9.25 1.75 -4.39
N ARG A 50 -8.33 2.48 -3.74
CA ARG A 50 -8.42 3.93 -3.58
C ARG A 50 -8.55 4.66 -4.91
N ARG A 51 -7.67 4.33 -5.89
CA ARG A 51 -7.69 4.96 -7.22
C ARG A 51 -9.02 4.73 -7.95
N TYR A 52 -9.58 3.53 -7.85
CA TYR A 52 -10.87 3.24 -8.45
C TYR A 52 -12.02 4.00 -7.76
N LEU A 53 -12.02 4.08 -6.45
CA LEU A 53 -13.00 4.89 -5.70
C LEU A 53 -12.91 6.38 -6.09
N GLU A 54 -11.70 6.93 -6.17
CA GLU A 54 -11.45 8.30 -6.65
C GLU A 54 -11.93 8.47 -8.11
N TYR A 55 -11.68 7.50 -8.98
CA TYR A 55 -12.16 7.47 -10.36
C TYR A 55 -13.70 7.51 -10.44
N LYS A 56 -14.38 6.84 -9.52
CA LYS A 56 -15.86 6.89 -9.41
C LYS A 56 -16.39 8.16 -8.72
N GLY A 57 -15.52 9.10 -8.40
CA GLY A 57 -15.86 10.41 -7.86
C GLY A 57 -15.95 10.50 -6.34
N TYR A 58 -15.51 9.48 -5.60
CA TYR A 58 -15.43 9.55 -4.14
C TYR A 58 -14.21 10.36 -3.67
N GLU A 59 -14.41 11.17 -2.64
CA GLU A 59 -13.32 11.72 -1.82
C GLU A 59 -12.86 10.65 -0.82
N VAL A 60 -11.65 10.12 -1.01
CA VAL A 60 -11.14 9.03 -0.18
C VAL A 60 -10.15 9.56 0.85
N ASN A 61 -10.53 9.52 2.14
CA ASN A 61 -9.61 9.72 3.23
C ASN A 61 -8.93 8.38 3.55
N TYR A 62 -7.73 8.20 3.01
CA TYR A 62 -6.93 6.98 3.13
C TYR A 62 -5.88 7.15 4.21
N VAL A 63 -5.94 6.34 5.25
CA VAL A 63 -4.97 6.32 6.36
C VAL A 63 -4.23 4.99 6.37
N SER A 64 -2.90 5.06 6.41
CA SER A 64 -2.03 3.89 6.57
C SER A 64 -0.87 4.24 7.48
N ASN A 65 -0.75 3.56 8.60
CA ASN A 65 0.23 3.86 9.63
C ASN A 65 1.62 3.29 9.32
N PHE A 66 2.61 3.77 10.09
CA PHE A 66 3.87 3.07 10.32
C PHE A 66 3.93 2.64 11.77
N THR A 67 4.10 1.33 12.02
CA THR A 67 4.41 0.81 13.35
C THR A 67 5.90 1.05 13.59
N ASP A 68 6.22 2.11 14.34
CA ASP A 68 7.58 2.60 14.61
C ASP A 68 8.07 2.26 16.03
N VAL A 69 7.31 1.47 16.78
CA VAL A 69 7.69 0.86 18.06
C VAL A 69 7.27 -0.61 18.11
N ASP A 70 8.23 -1.52 18.16
CA ASP A 70 7.99 -2.98 18.18
C ASP A 70 9.24 -3.72 18.66
N ASP A 71 9.07 -4.94 19.16
CA ASP A 71 10.19 -5.78 19.62
C ASP A 71 11.27 -5.98 18.52
N LYS A 72 10.88 -6.04 17.24
CA LYS A 72 11.82 -6.21 16.10
C LYS A 72 12.67 -4.95 15.87
N ILE A 73 12.05 -3.76 16.03
CA ILE A 73 12.75 -2.48 15.92
C ILE A 73 13.76 -2.35 17.06
N ILE A 74 13.34 -2.63 18.29
CA ILE A 74 14.18 -2.57 19.49
C ILE A 74 15.37 -3.53 19.37
N LYS A 75 15.10 -4.77 18.99
CA LYS A 75 16.17 -5.77 18.77
C LYS A 75 17.20 -5.29 17.75
N LYS A 76 16.74 -4.76 16.62
CA LYS A 76 17.62 -4.25 15.55
C LYS A 76 18.43 -3.03 16.03
N ALA A 77 17.81 -2.13 16.77
CA ALA A 77 18.48 -0.96 17.35
C ALA A 77 19.64 -1.38 18.29
N ILE A 78 19.39 -2.37 19.14
CA ILE A 78 20.43 -2.95 20.02
C ILE A 78 21.55 -3.60 19.19
N GLU A 79 21.20 -4.39 18.15
CA GLU A 79 22.19 -5.05 17.28
C GLU A 79 23.07 -4.04 16.52
N GLU A 80 22.52 -2.91 16.11
CA GLU A 80 23.25 -1.87 15.36
C GLU A 80 23.88 -0.79 16.28
N GLY A 81 23.57 -0.79 17.58
CA GLY A 81 24.08 0.20 18.52
C GLY A 81 23.53 1.62 18.31
N VAL A 82 22.29 1.73 17.82
CA VAL A 82 21.58 3.00 17.55
C VAL A 82 20.24 3.04 18.29
N SER A 83 19.52 4.17 18.22
CA SER A 83 18.18 4.27 18.82
C SER A 83 17.11 3.55 18.01
N ALA A 84 16.01 3.15 18.65
CA ALA A 84 14.83 2.60 17.97
C ALA A 84 14.21 3.62 17.01
N GLU A 85 14.25 4.91 17.36
CA GLU A 85 13.79 6.01 16.51
C GLU A 85 14.64 6.10 15.21
N GLU A 86 15.97 6.00 15.32
CA GLU A 86 16.84 6.03 14.14
C GLU A 86 16.55 4.85 13.18
N ILE A 87 16.31 3.65 13.71
CA ILE A 87 15.91 2.50 12.90
C ILE A 87 14.59 2.76 12.21
N SER A 88 13.56 3.17 12.95
CA SER A 88 12.23 3.36 12.39
C SER A 88 12.19 4.46 11.34
N GLN A 89 12.81 5.63 11.60
CA GLN A 89 12.85 6.73 10.63
C GLN A 89 13.60 6.33 9.34
N ARG A 90 14.73 5.63 9.45
CA ARG A 90 15.47 5.10 8.31
C ARG A 90 14.57 4.22 7.44
N TYR A 91 13.87 3.26 8.03
CA TYR A 91 13.05 2.33 7.25
C TYR A 91 11.70 2.88 6.81
N ILE A 92 11.18 3.93 7.45
CA ILE A 92 10.06 4.73 6.92
C ILE A 92 10.47 5.36 5.58
N GLU A 93 11.65 6.02 5.53
CA GLU A 93 12.12 6.66 4.29
C GLU A 93 12.41 5.63 3.19
N GLU A 94 13.00 4.48 3.53
CA GLU A 94 13.22 3.41 2.56
C GLU A 94 11.88 2.80 2.06
N CYS A 95 10.89 2.64 2.94
CA CYS A 95 9.55 2.20 2.57
C CYS A 95 8.87 3.18 1.60
N LYS A 96 8.95 4.48 1.87
CA LYS A 96 8.40 5.51 0.97
C LYS A 96 9.04 5.49 -0.41
N LYS A 97 10.36 5.25 -0.51
CA LYS A 97 11.06 5.09 -1.80
C LYS A 97 10.53 3.88 -2.57
N ASP A 98 10.39 2.74 -1.90
CA ASP A 98 9.86 1.52 -2.52
C ASP A 98 8.40 1.71 -2.96
N MET A 99 7.57 2.38 -2.14
CA MET A 99 6.19 2.75 -2.50
C MET A 99 6.15 3.64 -3.75
N ALA A 100 6.99 4.66 -3.81
CA ALA A 100 7.08 5.56 -4.97
C ALA A 100 7.50 4.80 -6.24
N GLY A 101 8.47 3.89 -6.14
CA GLY A 101 8.89 3.02 -7.26
C GLY A 101 7.76 2.13 -7.78
N MET A 102 6.90 1.63 -6.89
CA MET A 102 5.69 0.88 -7.24
C MET A 102 4.52 1.77 -7.69
N ASN A 103 4.70 3.08 -7.79
CA ASN A 103 3.64 4.07 -8.05
C ASN A 103 2.45 3.98 -7.08
N VAL A 104 2.73 3.65 -5.81
CA VAL A 104 1.74 3.71 -4.73
C VAL A 104 1.62 5.16 -4.27
N LYS A 105 0.42 5.72 -4.33
CA LYS A 105 0.15 7.09 -3.86
C LYS A 105 0.43 7.18 -2.35
N PRO A 106 1.04 8.26 -1.86
CA PRO A 106 1.08 8.52 -0.43
C PRO A 106 -0.34 8.48 0.17
N ALA A 107 -0.49 7.94 1.37
CA ALA A 107 -1.77 8.02 2.06
C ALA A 107 -2.14 9.48 2.35
N THR A 108 -3.41 9.77 2.60
CA THR A 108 -3.84 11.08 3.08
C THR A 108 -3.13 11.41 4.39
N THR A 109 -2.94 10.38 5.23
CA THR A 109 -2.16 10.47 6.46
C THR A 109 -1.41 9.17 6.71
N HIS A 110 -0.12 9.29 7.07
CA HIS A 110 0.71 8.20 7.56
C HIS A 110 1.06 8.43 9.04
N PRO A 111 0.17 8.09 9.99
CA PRO A 111 0.47 8.26 11.40
C PRO A 111 1.56 7.29 11.86
N GLN A 112 2.34 7.70 12.85
CA GLN A 112 3.33 6.87 13.54
C GLN A 112 2.83 6.53 14.94
N ALA A 113 2.98 5.28 15.37
CA ALA A 113 2.49 4.81 16.67
C ALA A 113 3.06 5.61 17.85
N THR A 114 4.35 5.98 17.77
CA THR A 114 5.02 6.78 18.82
C THR A 114 4.45 8.18 19.02
N GLN A 115 3.73 8.71 18.03
CA GLN A 115 3.10 10.03 18.07
C GLN A 115 1.68 9.99 18.67
N GLU A 116 1.16 8.80 18.95
CA GLU A 116 -0.24 8.57 19.34
C GLU A 116 -0.39 7.94 20.75
N ILE A 117 0.66 7.96 21.53
CA ILE A 117 0.72 7.31 22.87
C ILE A 117 -0.36 7.84 23.82
N ASP A 118 -0.60 9.14 23.87
CA ASP A 118 -1.64 9.72 24.73
C ASP A 118 -3.03 9.21 24.37
N GLY A 119 -3.31 9.06 23.09
CA GLY A 119 -4.55 8.46 22.59
C GLY A 119 -4.68 6.99 22.99
N MET A 120 -3.59 6.24 22.97
CA MET A 120 -3.56 4.83 23.39
C MET A 120 -3.83 4.71 24.89
N ILE A 121 -3.18 5.52 25.71
CA ILE A 121 -3.41 5.56 27.16
C ILE A 121 -4.87 5.91 27.46
N SER A 122 -5.42 6.90 26.76
CA SER A 122 -6.82 7.31 26.93
C SER A 122 -7.81 6.20 26.54
N MET A 123 -7.57 5.50 25.43
CA MET A 123 -8.43 4.39 24.98
C MET A 123 -8.35 3.23 25.98
N ILE A 124 -7.17 2.86 26.45
CA ILE A 124 -6.96 1.81 27.46
C ILE A 124 -7.69 2.16 28.75
N GLN A 125 -7.57 3.41 29.23
CA GLN A 125 -8.28 3.86 30.42
C GLN A 125 -9.80 3.74 30.25
N THR A 126 -10.34 4.14 29.11
CA THR A 126 -11.77 3.99 28.78
C THR A 126 -12.20 2.52 28.82
N LEU A 127 -11.39 1.63 28.28
CA LEU A 127 -11.65 0.17 28.33
C LEU A 127 -11.62 -0.37 29.78
N MET A 128 -10.72 0.14 30.61
CA MET A 128 -10.66 -0.21 32.05
C MET A 128 -11.91 0.29 32.78
N ASP A 129 -12.30 1.54 32.59
CA ASP A 129 -13.47 2.15 33.23
C ASP A 129 -14.77 1.42 32.85
N LYS A 130 -14.85 0.91 31.64
CA LYS A 130 -15.96 0.05 31.17
C LYS A 130 -15.80 -1.42 31.60
N GLY A 131 -14.67 -1.76 32.24
CA GLY A 131 -14.34 -3.07 32.75
C GLY A 131 -13.93 -4.10 31.68
N TYR A 132 -13.60 -3.68 30.46
CA TYR A 132 -13.05 -4.53 29.41
C TYR A 132 -11.55 -4.75 29.51
N ALA A 133 -10.85 -4.00 30.35
CA ALA A 133 -9.42 -4.16 30.59
C ALA A 133 -9.10 -4.18 32.07
N TYR A 134 -7.92 -4.70 32.43
CA TYR A 134 -7.42 -4.78 33.81
C TYR A 134 -5.90 -4.70 33.84
N ALA A 135 -5.36 -4.11 34.91
CA ALA A 135 -3.92 -4.09 35.16
C ALA A 135 -3.54 -5.19 36.16
N VAL A 136 -2.36 -5.78 35.96
CA VAL A 136 -1.76 -6.75 36.88
C VAL A 136 -0.61 -6.13 37.67
N ALA A 137 -0.03 -6.88 38.61
CA ALA A 137 0.89 -6.36 39.60
C ALA A 137 2.16 -5.69 39.04
N ASP A 138 2.66 -6.09 37.89
CA ASP A 138 3.83 -5.49 37.20
C ASP A 138 3.47 -4.25 36.36
N GLY A 139 2.19 -3.88 36.29
CA GLY A 139 1.70 -2.77 35.49
C GLY A 139 1.30 -3.15 34.05
N THR A 140 1.40 -4.42 33.66
CA THR A 140 0.85 -4.90 32.37
C THR A 140 -0.66 -4.74 32.35
N VAL A 141 -1.20 -4.21 31.24
CA VAL A 141 -2.65 -4.09 31.06
C VAL A 141 -3.10 -5.06 29.98
N TYR A 142 -4.14 -5.84 30.29
CA TYR A 142 -4.75 -6.83 29.40
C TYR A 142 -6.18 -6.47 29.07
N PHE A 143 -6.61 -6.83 27.85
CA PHE A 143 -8.00 -6.82 27.43
C PHE A 143 -8.69 -8.13 27.81
N ARG A 144 -9.90 -8.05 28.38
CA ARG A 144 -10.74 -9.23 28.76
C ARG A 144 -11.52 -9.73 27.57
N VAL A 145 -10.98 -10.68 26.83
CA VAL A 145 -11.59 -11.21 25.60
C VAL A 145 -13.00 -11.78 25.85
N LYS A 146 -13.19 -12.56 26.91
CA LYS A 146 -14.50 -13.18 27.22
C LYS A 146 -15.61 -12.20 27.55
N LYS A 147 -15.27 -10.94 27.85
CA LYS A 147 -16.27 -9.91 28.11
C LYS A 147 -16.88 -9.34 26.83
N PHE A 148 -16.15 -9.38 25.72
CA PHE A 148 -16.67 -9.04 24.41
C PHE A 148 -17.30 -10.27 23.74
N LYS A 149 -18.63 -10.38 23.85
CA LYS A 149 -19.38 -11.57 23.43
C LYS A 149 -19.27 -11.90 21.94
N GLU A 150 -18.97 -10.89 21.11
CA GLU A 150 -18.84 -11.03 19.65
C GLU A 150 -17.40 -11.32 19.21
N TYR A 151 -16.47 -11.57 20.14
CA TYR A 151 -15.09 -11.90 19.78
C TYR A 151 -15.03 -13.15 18.90
N GLY A 152 -14.31 -13.06 17.81
CA GLY A 152 -14.24 -14.10 16.79
C GLY A 152 -15.18 -13.86 15.61
N LYS A 153 -15.97 -12.77 15.59
CA LYS A 153 -16.93 -12.49 14.51
C LYS A 153 -16.28 -12.25 13.15
N LEU A 154 -15.07 -11.68 13.09
CA LEU A 154 -14.33 -11.46 11.85
C LEU A 154 -13.61 -12.72 11.37
N SER A 155 -12.91 -13.38 12.28
CA SER A 155 -12.12 -14.58 11.98
C SER A 155 -12.98 -15.83 11.88
N HIS A 156 -14.24 -15.78 12.33
CA HIS A 156 -15.17 -16.92 12.45
C HIS A 156 -14.58 -18.06 13.28
N LYS A 157 -13.73 -17.73 14.25
CA LYS A 157 -13.14 -18.70 15.17
C LYS A 157 -14.00 -18.84 16.41
N ASN A 158 -14.19 -20.08 16.86
CA ASN A 158 -14.82 -20.34 18.14
C ASN A 158 -13.82 -20.13 19.28
N LEU A 159 -14.22 -19.45 20.34
CA LEU A 159 -13.40 -19.22 21.54
C LEU A 159 -12.90 -20.53 22.17
N ASP A 160 -13.72 -21.59 22.17
CA ASP A 160 -13.33 -22.87 22.74
C ASP A 160 -12.20 -23.55 21.95
N ASP A 161 -12.19 -23.41 20.63
CA ASP A 161 -11.14 -23.93 19.76
C ASP A 161 -9.83 -23.14 19.96
N LEU A 162 -9.92 -21.82 20.19
CA LEU A 162 -8.78 -20.96 20.48
C LEU A 162 -8.14 -21.35 21.83
N GLN A 163 -8.93 -21.62 22.86
CA GLN A 163 -8.42 -22.05 24.17
C GLN A 163 -7.61 -23.35 24.12
N SER A 164 -8.04 -24.30 23.28
CA SER A 164 -7.32 -25.57 23.11
C SER A 164 -5.94 -25.40 22.46
N GLY A 165 -5.81 -24.44 21.53
CA GLY A 165 -4.54 -24.10 20.88
C GLY A 165 -3.57 -23.34 21.79
N PHE A 166 -4.05 -22.45 22.64
CA PHE A 166 -3.22 -21.67 23.58
C PHE A 166 -2.66 -22.48 24.74
N ARG A 167 -3.35 -23.51 25.21
CA ARG A 167 -2.84 -24.42 26.28
C ARG A 167 -1.56 -25.15 25.89
N ALA A 168 -1.26 -25.24 24.60
CA ALA A 168 -0.04 -25.88 24.09
C ALA A 168 1.19 -24.95 24.02
N LEU A 169 1.00 -23.63 24.17
CA LEU A 169 2.04 -22.59 24.08
C LEU A 169 2.12 -21.81 25.40
N GLN A 170 2.68 -22.42 26.45
CA GLN A 170 3.04 -21.66 27.66
C GLN A 170 4.28 -20.80 27.36
N VAL A 171 4.07 -19.49 27.23
CA VAL A 171 5.15 -18.50 27.17
C VAL A 171 5.37 -17.97 28.58
N SER A 172 6.62 -17.97 29.04
CA SER A 172 7.00 -17.47 30.36
C SER A 172 6.58 -16.01 30.56
N GLY A 173 5.84 -15.71 31.63
CA GLY A 173 5.33 -14.36 31.99
C GLY A 173 3.82 -14.18 31.82
N GLU A 174 3.09 -15.21 31.37
CA GLU A 174 1.63 -15.18 31.20
C GLU A 174 0.83 -15.62 32.43
N ASP A 175 1.49 -15.95 33.53
CA ASP A 175 0.86 -16.47 34.77
C ASP A 175 -0.07 -15.46 35.46
N GLN A 176 -0.09 -14.20 35.01
CA GLN A 176 -0.89 -13.11 35.60
C GLN A 176 -2.20 -12.82 34.85
N LYS A 177 -2.46 -13.46 33.70
CA LYS A 177 -3.70 -13.26 32.96
C LYS A 177 -4.90 -13.89 33.68
N GLU A 178 -6.05 -13.17 33.68
CA GLU A 178 -7.32 -13.73 34.13
C GLU A 178 -7.80 -14.87 33.19
N ASP A 179 -7.52 -14.76 31.89
CA ASP A 179 -7.84 -15.78 30.89
C ASP A 179 -6.69 -15.89 29.85
N PRO A 180 -6.35 -17.09 29.36
CA PRO A 180 -5.29 -17.27 28.35
C PRO A 180 -5.54 -16.53 27.04
N LEU A 181 -6.78 -16.22 26.69
CA LEU A 181 -7.13 -15.48 25.46
C LEU A 181 -6.90 -13.97 25.60
N ASP A 182 -6.77 -13.45 26.82
CA ASP A 182 -6.57 -12.02 27.03
C ASP A 182 -5.28 -11.55 26.38
N PHE A 183 -5.35 -10.40 25.73
CA PHE A 183 -4.20 -9.86 25.01
C PHE A 183 -3.73 -8.52 25.60
N VAL A 184 -2.44 -8.24 25.39
CA VAL A 184 -1.77 -7.10 26.00
C VAL A 184 -2.16 -5.80 25.32
N LEU A 185 -2.53 -4.79 26.12
CA LEU A 185 -2.77 -3.41 25.73
C LEU A 185 -1.58 -2.49 26.07
N TRP A 186 -0.92 -2.75 27.22
CA TRP A 186 0.25 -2.00 27.69
C TRP A 186 1.26 -2.94 28.36
N LYS A 187 2.55 -2.76 28.05
CA LYS A 187 3.66 -3.58 28.58
C LYS A 187 4.57 -2.72 29.44
N PRO A 188 5.05 -3.19 30.60
CA PRO A 188 6.11 -2.49 31.35
C PRO A 188 7.41 -2.43 30.54
N LYS A 189 8.16 -1.36 30.74
CA LYS A 189 9.47 -1.17 30.12
C LYS A 189 10.47 -2.23 30.55
N LYS A 190 11.38 -2.60 29.64
CA LYS A 190 12.60 -3.33 29.94
C LYS A 190 13.80 -2.42 29.79
N GLU A 191 14.93 -2.82 30.33
CA GLU A 191 16.17 -2.06 30.20
C GLU A 191 16.57 -1.88 28.72
N GLY A 192 16.87 -0.65 28.33
CA GLY A 192 17.25 -0.30 26.96
C GLY A 192 16.08 -0.14 25.96
N GLU A 193 14.82 -0.34 26.38
CA GLU A 193 13.65 -0.12 25.54
C GLU A 193 13.16 1.34 25.62
N PRO A 194 12.60 1.90 24.51
CA PRO A 194 11.85 3.14 24.57
C PRO A 194 10.60 2.94 25.43
N TYR A 195 10.22 3.95 26.20
CA TYR A 195 9.07 3.89 27.08
C TYR A 195 8.39 5.25 27.25
N TRP A 196 7.15 5.20 27.69
CA TRP A 196 6.32 6.35 28.06
C TRP A 196 5.70 6.12 29.43
N THR A 197 5.50 7.21 30.15
CA THR A 197 4.84 7.16 31.46
C THR A 197 3.34 6.98 31.26
N SER A 198 2.76 6.04 31.99
CA SER A 198 1.32 5.78 32.00
C SER A 198 0.81 5.65 33.44
N PRO A 199 -0.52 5.65 33.68
CA PRO A 199 -1.09 5.45 35.01
C PRO A 199 -0.73 4.09 35.64
N TRP A 200 -0.31 3.11 34.84
CA TRP A 200 -0.07 1.73 35.30
C TRP A 200 1.41 1.45 35.54
N CYS A 201 2.24 1.85 34.64
CA CYS A 201 3.70 1.78 34.73
C CYS A 201 4.36 2.56 33.57
N ASP A 202 5.65 2.87 33.75
CA ASP A 202 6.49 3.23 32.60
C ASP A 202 6.57 2.04 31.63
N GLY A 203 6.23 2.24 30.36
CA GLY A 203 6.13 1.14 29.44
C GLY A 203 5.80 1.55 28.01
N ARG A 204 5.25 0.65 27.25
CA ARG A 204 4.90 0.84 25.85
C ARG A 204 3.61 0.11 25.45
N PRO A 205 2.92 0.56 24.38
CA PRO A 205 1.68 -0.07 23.93
C PRO A 205 1.89 -1.50 23.44
N GLY A 206 0.82 -2.29 23.54
CA GLY A 206 0.66 -3.52 22.76
C GLY A 206 0.41 -3.19 21.29
N TRP A 207 0.73 -4.11 20.40
CA TRP A 207 0.63 -3.90 18.95
C TRP A 207 -0.80 -3.57 18.46
N HIS A 208 -1.82 -4.16 19.06
CA HIS A 208 -3.19 -4.07 18.54
C HIS A 208 -3.87 -2.73 18.85
N ILE A 209 -3.47 -2.01 19.91
CA ILE A 209 -4.10 -0.75 20.30
C ILE A 209 -3.75 0.40 19.34
N GLU A 210 -2.61 0.30 18.67
CA GLU A 210 -2.08 1.33 17.79
C GLU A 210 -3.07 1.69 16.67
N CYS A 211 -3.48 0.70 15.87
CA CYS A 211 -4.36 0.90 14.73
C CYS A 211 -5.76 1.34 15.15
N SER A 212 -6.30 0.83 16.26
CA SER A 212 -7.58 1.28 16.80
C SER A 212 -7.58 2.78 17.13
N VAL A 213 -6.51 3.26 17.76
CA VAL A 213 -6.37 4.68 18.14
C VAL A 213 -6.14 5.56 16.94
N MET A 214 -5.24 5.15 16.03
CA MET A 214 -4.95 5.93 14.82
C MET A 214 -6.17 6.01 13.90
N SER A 215 -6.90 4.90 13.71
CA SER A 215 -8.13 4.90 12.95
C SER A 215 -9.17 5.86 13.55
N LYS A 216 -9.39 5.78 14.86
CA LYS A 216 -10.32 6.68 15.55
C LYS A 216 -9.94 8.14 15.41
N LYS A 217 -8.67 8.48 15.59
CA LYS A 217 -8.19 9.87 15.53
C LYS A 217 -8.36 10.51 14.17
N TYR A 218 -8.04 9.80 13.10
CA TYR A 218 -7.98 10.35 11.75
C TYR A 218 -9.24 10.10 10.93
N LEU A 219 -10.06 9.10 11.26
CA LEU A 219 -11.25 8.72 10.51
C LEU A 219 -12.54 8.74 11.34
N GLY A 220 -12.43 8.73 12.67
CA GLY A 220 -13.56 8.72 13.60
C GLY A 220 -13.89 7.33 14.15
N ASP A 221 -14.99 7.24 14.92
CA ASP A 221 -15.37 6.02 15.65
C ASP A 221 -15.82 4.89 14.73
N GLU A 222 -16.37 5.21 13.56
CA GLU A 222 -16.87 4.28 12.54
C GLU A 222 -16.25 4.64 11.19
N ILE A 223 -15.77 3.64 10.45
CA ILE A 223 -15.15 3.80 9.15
C ILE A 223 -15.82 2.93 8.08
N ASP A 224 -15.64 3.28 6.80
CA ASP A 224 -16.20 2.49 5.70
C ASP A 224 -15.44 1.20 5.49
N ILE A 225 -14.12 1.29 5.25
CA ILE A 225 -13.28 0.16 4.89
C ILE A 225 -12.10 0.04 5.84
N HIS A 226 -11.92 -1.15 6.43
CA HIS A 226 -10.69 -1.56 7.09
C HIS A 226 -10.04 -2.70 6.31
N ALA A 227 -8.74 -2.60 6.02
CA ALA A 227 -8.10 -3.55 5.12
C ALA A 227 -6.66 -3.90 5.53
N GLY A 228 -6.18 -5.04 5.00
CA GLY A 228 -4.82 -5.53 5.21
C GLY A 228 -4.59 -6.91 4.59
N GLY A 229 -3.49 -7.56 4.94
CA GLY A 229 -3.24 -8.96 4.59
C GLY A 229 -4.15 -9.93 5.37
N GLU A 230 -4.44 -11.09 4.81
CA GLU A 230 -5.29 -12.10 5.48
C GLU A 230 -4.68 -12.66 6.77
N ASP A 231 -3.35 -12.52 6.96
CA ASP A 231 -2.66 -12.84 8.21
C ASP A 231 -3.04 -11.90 9.38
N LEU A 232 -3.56 -10.72 9.07
CA LEU A 232 -4.03 -9.77 10.07
C LEU A 232 -5.45 -10.07 10.56
N ILE A 233 -6.24 -10.87 9.86
CA ILE A 233 -7.61 -11.20 10.26
C ILE A 233 -7.64 -11.63 11.73
N PHE A 234 -6.71 -12.52 12.11
CA PHE A 234 -6.55 -12.98 13.48
C PHE A 234 -5.07 -13.12 13.84
N PRO A 235 -4.63 -12.59 14.99
CA PRO A 235 -5.46 -11.93 16.00
C PRO A 235 -5.64 -10.41 15.82
N HIS A 236 -4.89 -9.74 14.91
CA HIS A 236 -4.74 -8.28 14.91
C HIS A 236 -6.08 -7.54 14.70
N HIS A 237 -6.76 -7.77 13.58
CA HIS A 237 -8.02 -7.08 13.25
C HIS A 237 -9.18 -7.50 14.18
N GLU A 238 -9.20 -8.76 14.62
CA GLU A 238 -10.17 -9.21 15.62
C GLU A 238 -10.00 -8.44 16.95
N ASN A 239 -8.75 -8.21 17.37
CA ASN A 239 -8.43 -7.45 18.58
C ASN A 239 -8.73 -5.96 18.39
N GLU A 240 -8.52 -5.40 17.21
CA GLU A 240 -8.90 -4.02 16.91
C GLU A 240 -10.42 -3.81 16.99
N ILE A 241 -11.22 -4.76 16.50
CA ILE A 241 -12.68 -4.74 16.64
C ILE A 241 -13.05 -4.70 18.12
N ALA A 242 -12.49 -5.62 18.93
CA ALA A 242 -12.80 -5.70 20.34
C ALA A 242 -12.46 -4.38 21.07
N GLN A 243 -11.28 -3.81 20.80
CA GLN A 243 -10.86 -2.53 21.39
C GLN A 243 -11.77 -1.38 20.96
N SER A 244 -12.00 -1.22 19.68
CA SER A 244 -12.72 -0.07 19.13
C SER A 244 -14.21 -0.12 19.47
N GLU A 245 -14.87 -1.27 19.32
CA GLU A 245 -16.31 -1.40 19.59
C GLU A 245 -16.62 -1.32 21.08
N CYS A 246 -15.79 -1.92 21.95
CA CYS A 246 -15.96 -1.79 23.39
C CYS A 246 -15.66 -0.37 23.90
N CYS A 247 -14.73 0.35 23.28
CA CYS A 247 -14.42 1.73 23.63
C CYS A 247 -15.52 2.69 23.21
N ASN A 248 -16.01 2.56 21.97
CA ASN A 248 -16.85 3.55 21.32
C ASN A 248 -18.35 3.23 21.31
N ASP A 249 -18.76 2.02 21.69
CA ASP A 249 -20.16 1.52 21.61
C ASP A 249 -20.75 1.65 20.19
N LYS A 250 -19.93 1.45 19.15
CA LYS A 250 -20.28 1.55 17.74
C LYS A 250 -19.58 0.46 16.95
N ILE A 251 -20.12 0.10 15.79
CA ILE A 251 -19.44 -0.74 14.80
C ILE A 251 -18.16 -0.03 14.36
N PHE A 252 -17.05 -0.76 14.34
CA PHE A 252 -15.76 -0.15 13.99
C PHE A 252 -15.62 0.08 12.48
N ALA A 253 -15.81 -0.95 11.66
CA ALA A 253 -15.74 -0.83 10.21
C ALA A 253 -16.88 -1.60 9.54
N ARG A 254 -17.44 -1.01 8.48
CA ARG A 254 -18.53 -1.64 7.72
C ARG A 254 -18.04 -2.76 6.82
N TYR A 255 -16.92 -2.54 6.13
CA TYR A 255 -16.36 -3.49 5.17
C TYR A 255 -14.94 -3.86 5.59
N TRP A 256 -14.68 -5.16 5.68
CA TRP A 256 -13.38 -5.73 5.98
C TRP A 256 -12.82 -6.40 4.75
N MET A 257 -11.71 -5.87 4.22
CA MET A 257 -11.08 -6.36 3.01
C MET A 257 -9.69 -6.94 3.29
N HIS A 258 -9.45 -8.16 2.82
CA HIS A 258 -8.17 -8.84 3.03
C HIS A 258 -7.63 -9.40 1.72
N ASN A 259 -6.35 -9.10 1.44
CA ASN A 259 -5.65 -9.74 0.34
C ASN A 259 -5.03 -11.06 0.80
N ALA A 260 -5.10 -12.07 -0.08
CA ALA A 260 -4.52 -13.38 0.17
C ALA A 260 -2.98 -13.36 0.17
N PHE A 261 -2.38 -14.44 0.67
CA PHE A 261 -0.93 -14.60 0.77
C PHE A 261 -0.20 -14.58 -0.57
N LEU A 262 1.07 -14.18 -0.49
CA LEU A 262 2.05 -14.36 -1.55
C LEU A 262 2.95 -15.56 -1.21
N ASN A 263 3.00 -16.53 -2.12
CA ASN A 263 3.94 -17.64 -2.08
C ASN A 263 5.15 -17.35 -2.98
N ILE A 264 6.28 -17.98 -2.71
CA ILE A 264 7.47 -17.96 -3.56
C ILE A 264 7.77 -19.39 -3.97
N ASP A 265 7.80 -19.66 -5.27
CA ASP A 265 8.02 -20.99 -5.84
C ASP A 265 7.12 -22.06 -5.18
N ASN A 266 5.82 -21.75 -5.06
CA ASN A 266 4.81 -22.57 -4.41
C ASN A 266 5.04 -22.88 -2.92
N ARG A 267 5.88 -22.09 -2.24
CA ARG A 267 6.15 -22.21 -0.81
C ARG A 267 5.85 -20.89 -0.10
N LYS A 268 5.39 -20.99 1.14
CA LYS A 268 5.21 -19.79 1.98
C LYS A 268 6.55 -19.05 2.12
N MET A 269 6.52 -17.75 1.93
CA MET A 269 7.70 -16.90 2.13
C MET A 269 8.08 -16.87 3.62
N SER A 270 9.33 -17.18 3.94
CA SER A 270 9.87 -17.03 5.29
C SER A 270 11.38 -16.81 5.28
N LYS A 271 11.87 -16.08 6.29
CA LYS A 271 13.33 -15.88 6.47
C LYS A 271 14.07 -17.20 6.72
N SER A 272 13.43 -18.13 7.45
CA SER A 272 14.03 -19.44 7.78
C SER A 272 14.21 -20.35 6.57
N LEU A 273 13.39 -20.18 5.53
CA LEU A 273 13.50 -20.93 4.27
C LEU A 273 14.45 -20.28 3.26
N GLY A 274 15.02 -19.11 3.57
CA GLY A 274 15.91 -18.39 2.66
C GLY A 274 15.26 -17.90 1.37
N ASN A 275 13.92 -17.94 1.27
CA ASN A 275 13.16 -17.51 0.10
C ASN A 275 12.54 -16.11 0.28
N PHE A 276 13.01 -15.35 1.26
CA PHE A 276 12.58 -13.99 1.53
C PHE A 276 13.12 -13.05 0.44
N ARG A 277 12.24 -12.21 -0.14
CA ARG A 277 12.60 -11.23 -1.18
C ARG A 277 12.11 -9.84 -0.78
N THR A 278 13.01 -8.88 -0.77
CA THR A 278 12.68 -7.47 -0.58
C THR A 278 12.25 -6.83 -1.90
N VAL A 279 11.48 -5.75 -1.81
CA VAL A 279 11.13 -4.93 -2.99
C VAL A 279 12.40 -4.35 -3.62
N ARG A 280 13.39 -3.99 -2.80
CA ARG A 280 14.67 -3.45 -3.25
C ARG A 280 15.45 -4.47 -4.10
N GLU A 281 15.54 -5.74 -3.69
CA GLU A 281 16.16 -6.80 -4.49
C GLU A 281 15.44 -7.02 -5.82
N ILE A 282 14.10 -6.87 -5.86
CA ILE A 282 13.36 -6.94 -7.11
C ILE A 282 13.69 -5.74 -8.01
N SER A 283 13.85 -4.54 -7.44
CA SER A 283 14.18 -3.33 -8.22
C SER A 283 15.55 -3.36 -8.91
N GLU A 284 16.45 -4.24 -8.47
CA GLU A 284 17.74 -4.47 -9.12
C GLU A 284 17.63 -5.23 -10.46
N GLN A 285 16.52 -5.95 -10.67
CA GLN A 285 16.29 -6.81 -11.84
C GLN A 285 15.14 -6.34 -12.71
N TYR A 286 14.13 -5.70 -12.12
CA TYR A 286 12.89 -5.29 -12.78
C TYR A 286 12.51 -3.87 -12.39
N ASP A 287 11.91 -3.13 -13.33
CA ASP A 287 11.14 -1.94 -12.97
C ASP A 287 10.02 -2.35 -12.00
N LEU A 288 9.84 -1.59 -10.93
CA LEU A 288 8.81 -1.89 -9.93
C LEU A 288 7.37 -1.78 -10.47
N GLN A 289 7.18 -1.17 -11.63
CA GLN A 289 5.92 -1.23 -12.38
C GLN A 289 5.59 -2.66 -12.86
N VAL A 290 6.62 -3.48 -13.14
CA VAL A 290 6.44 -4.91 -13.45
C VAL A 290 5.95 -5.67 -12.22
N LEU A 291 6.49 -5.37 -11.02
CA LEU A 291 6.00 -5.93 -9.76
C LEU A 291 4.55 -5.53 -9.50
N ARG A 292 4.20 -4.26 -9.73
CA ARG A 292 2.82 -3.79 -9.62
C ARG A 292 1.89 -4.54 -10.57
N PHE A 293 2.26 -4.64 -11.84
CA PHE A 293 1.50 -5.40 -12.83
C PHE A 293 1.30 -6.86 -12.41
N PHE A 294 2.38 -7.51 -11.97
CA PHE A 294 2.33 -8.88 -11.47
C PHE A 294 1.33 -9.05 -10.32
N MET A 295 1.33 -8.13 -9.34
CA MET A 295 0.40 -8.18 -8.20
C MET A 295 -1.06 -8.00 -8.61
N LEU A 296 -1.34 -7.22 -9.65
CA LEU A 296 -2.68 -6.94 -10.16
C LEU A 296 -3.20 -7.99 -11.15
N ASN A 297 -2.33 -8.87 -11.66
CA ASN A 297 -2.71 -9.90 -12.62
C ASN A 297 -3.47 -11.10 -12.01
N ALA A 298 -3.76 -11.05 -10.72
CA ALA A 298 -4.62 -12.00 -10.04
C ALA A 298 -5.59 -11.24 -9.12
N HIS A 299 -6.77 -11.80 -8.91
CA HIS A 299 -7.72 -11.25 -7.96
C HIS A 299 -7.08 -11.16 -6.56
N TYR A 300 -7.30 -10.05 -5.83
CA TYR A 300 -6.62 -9.79 -4.56
C TYR A 300 -6.87 -10.86 -3.49
N ARG A 301 -8.04 -11.53 -3.51
CA ARG A 301 -8.39 -12.62 -2.59
C ARG A 301 -7.81 -13.98 -2.99
N SER A 302 -7.20 -14.11 -4.16
CA SER A 302 -6.57 -15.35 -4.58
C SER A 302 -5.09 -15.38 -4.16
N PRO A 303 -4.59 -16.52 -3.63
CA PRO A 303 -3.16 -16.67 -3.41
C PRO A 303 -2.38 -16.42 -4.69
N LEU A 304 -1.25 -15.71 -4.58
CA LEU A 304 -0.39 -15.37 -5.71
C LEU A 304 0.96 -16.07 -5.53
N ASN A 305 1.45 -16.72 -6.58
CA ASN A 305 2.75 -17.35 -6.56
C ASN A 305 3.78 -16.50 -7.31
N PHE A 306 4.83 -16.08 -6.64
CA PHE A 306 5.93 -15.34 -7.22
C PHE A 306 6.96 -16.32 -7.79
N SER A 307 7.34 -16.12 -9.06
CA SER A 307 8.45 -16.82 -9.70
C SER A 307 9.08 -15.93 -10.78
N ALA A 308 10.32 -16.23 -11.16
CA ALA A 308 11.02 -15.49 -12.21
C ALA A 308 10.26 -15.52 -13.55
N ASP A 309 9.71 -16.68 -13.94
CA ASP A 309 8.95 -16.84 -15.18
C ASP A 309 7.68 -15.97 -15.21
N LEU A 310 6.98 -15.85 -14.08
CA LEU A 310 5.79 -15.00 -13.97
C LEU A 310 6.15 -13.51 -13.97
N MET A 311 7.31 -13.14 -13.44
CA MET A 311 7.81 -11.77 -13.55
C MET A 311 8.19 -11.41 -14.98
N GLU A 312 8.87 -12.30 -15.71
CA GLU A 312 9.16 -12.10 -17.15
C GLU A 312 7.88 -12.02 -17.98
N SER A 313 6.90 -12.87 -17.72
CA SER A 313 5.58 -12.78 -18.36
C SER A 313 4.90 -11.44 -18.09
N SER A 314 4.98 -10.94 -16.85
CA SER A 314 4.40 -9.66 -16.45
C SER A 314 5.12 -8.48 -17.12
N LYS A 315 6.44 -8.55 -17.24
CA LYS A 315 7.25 -7.57 -17.96
C LYS A 315 6.83 -7.49 -19.44
N ASN A 316 6.78 -8.63 -20.13
CA ASN A 316 6.37 -8.69 -21.53
C ASN A 316 4.92 -8.19 -21.73
N ALA A 317 4.04 -8.47 -20.79
CA ALA A 317 2.66 -7.99 -20.82
C ALA A 317 2.57 -6.47 -20.66
N LEU A 318 3.30 -5.90 -19.70
CA LEU A 318 3.37 -4.45 -19.48
C LEU A 318 4.00 -3.74 -20.70
N GLU A 319 5.06 -4.31 -21.29
CA GLU A 319 5.70 -3.79 -22.51
C GLU A 319 4.71 -3.67 -23.66
N ARG A 320 3.82 -4.64 -23.86
CA ARG A 320 2.77 -4.57 -24.89
C ARG A 320 1.84 -3.37 -24.71
N ILE A 321 1.51 -3.00 -23.47
CA ILE A 321 0.69 -1.82 -23.15
C ILE A 321 1.46 -0.55 -23.50
N THR A 322 2.71 -0.45 -23.03
CA THR A 322 3.54 0.76 -23.25
C THR A 322 3.91 0.95 -24.71
N GLU A 323 4.14 -0.12 -25.47
CA GLU A 323 4.36 -0.06 -26.91
C GLU A 323 3.12 0.40 -27.67
N ALA A 324 1.92 -0.07 -27.28
CA ALA A 324 0.68 0.39 -27.88
C ALA A 324 0.47 1.89 -27.61
N ALA A 325 0.68 2.35 -26.39
CA ALA A 325 0.61 3.76 -26.04
C ALA A 325 1.64 4.60 -26.82
N GLY A 326 2.86 4.10 -26.96
CA GLY A 326 3.92 4.74 -27.76
C GLY A 326 3.52 4.90 -29.25
N ARG A 327 2.96 3.84 -29.86
CA ARG A 327 2.46 3.92 -31.24
C ARG A 327 1.31 4.91 -31.40
N LEU A 328 0.39 4.96 -30.46
CA LEU A 328 -0.71 5.94 -30.47
C LEU A 328 -0.19 7.37 -30.34
N LYS A 329 0.78 7.62 -29.46
CA LYS A 329 1.45 8.92 -29.32
C LYS A 329 2.14 9.30 -30.63
N ASP A 330 2.94 8.41 -31.19
CA ASP A 330 3.62 8.62 -32.46
C ASP A 330 2.64 8.92 -33.59
N ARG A 331 1.50 8.20 -33.66
CA ARG A 331 0.47 8.44 -34.67
C ARG A 331 -0.15 9.81 -34.51
N LYS A 332 -0.54 10.20 -33.27
CA LYS A 332 -1.04 11.54 -32.97
C LYS A 332 -0.10 12.64 -33.48
N GLU A 333 1.21 12.49 -33.26
CA GLU A 333 2.22 13.49 -33.63
C GLU A 333 2.50 13.55 -35.15
N LYS A 334 2.41 12.42 -35.85
CA LYS A 334 2.77 12.29 -37.26
C LYS A 334 1.56 12.32 -38.22
N ALA A 335 0.34 12.39 -37.67
CA ALA A 335 -0.87 12.38 -38.51
C ALA A 335 -0.97 13.63 -39.37
N SER A 336 -1.22 13.45 -40.66
CA SER A 336 -1.50 14.54 -41.60
C SER A 336 -2.96 15.03 -41.51
N ALA A 337 -3.90 14.16 -41.13
CA ALA A 337 -5.30 14.48 -40.88
C ALA A 337 -5.49 14.71 -39.38
N VAL A 338 -6.16 15.81 -39.02
CA VAL A 338 -6.44 16.14 -37.62
C VAL A 338 -7.83 15.69 -37.20
N GLU A 339 -8.85 15.96 -38.05
CA GLU A 339 -10.25 15.73 -37.72
C GLU A 339 -10.67 14.26 -37.89
N LEU A 340 -11.61 13.81 -37.05
CA LEU A 340 -12.21 12.49 -37.13
C LEU A 340 -13.00 12.30 -38.43
N THR A 341 -12.88 11.13 -38.99
CA THR A 341 -13.79 10.64 -40.02
C THR A 341 -15.04 10.01 -39.36
N GLU A 342 -16.16 9.92 -40.10
CA GLU A 342 -17.37 9.24 -39.63
C GLU A 342 -17.11 7.78 -39.20
N ALA A 343 -16.16 7.09 -39.85
CA ALA A 343 -15.74 5.74 -39.50
C ALA A 343 -14.97 5.72 -38.15
N GLU A 344 -14.08 6.68 -37.93
CA GLU A 344 -13.31 6.80 -36.69
C GLU A 344 -14.17 7.21 -35.52
N GLU A 345 -15.20 8.06 -35.72
CA GLU A 345 -16.19 8.37 -34.67
C GLU A 345 -16.90 7.10 -34.18
N LYS A 346 -17.29 6.20 -35.08
CA LYS A 346 -17.91 4.92 -34.72
C LYS A 346 -16.92 4.01 -33.95
N LEU A 347 -15.66 3.96 -34.41
CA LEU A 347 -14.62 3.18 -33.73
C LEU A 347 -14.30 3.74 -32.35
N LEU A 348 -14.27 5.07 -32.18
CA LEU A 348 -14.05 5.69 -30.87
C LEU A 348 -15.21 5.40 -29.91
N ALA A 349 -16.44 5.43 -30.41
CA ALA A 349 -17.61 5.03 -29.64
C ALA A 349 -17.59 3.53 -29.26
N GLU A 350 -17.06 2.67 -30.13
CA GLU A 350 -16.82 1.24 -29.79
C GLU A 350 -15.77 1.09 -28.70
N ALA A 351 -14.70 1.90 -28.71
CA ALA A 351 -13.65 1.87 -27.70
C ALA A 351 -14.17 2.16 -26.29
N GLU A 352 -15.21 3.00 -26.14
CA GLU A 352 -15.89 3.22 -24.83
C GLU A 352 -16.51 1.92 -24.26
N GLY A 353 -16.77 0.92 -25.08
CA GLY A 353 -17.21 -0.39 -24.63
C GLY A 353 -16.17 -1.12 -23.76
N TYR A 354 -14.87 -0.86 -23.97
CA TYR A 354 -13.80 -1.42 -23.13
C TYR A 354 -13.71 -0.72 -21.78
N VAL A 355 -14.02 0.59 -21.72
CA VAL A 355 -14.15 1.31 -20.44
C VAL A 355 -15.25 0.66 -19.61
N LYS A 356 -16.41 0.37 -20.21
CA LYS A 356 -17.52 -0.28 -19.52
C LYS A 356 -17.14 -1.68 -19.00
N LYS A 357 -16.44 -2.49 -19.81
CA LYS A 357 -15.94 -3.81 -19.36
C LYS A 357 -14.96 -3.69 -18.20
N PHE A 358 -14.08 -2.71 -18.24
CA PHE A 358 -13.15 -2.42 -17.16
C PHE A 358 -13.89 -2.05 -15.88
N GLU A 359 -14.88 -1.16 -15.97
CA GLU A 359 -15.70 -0.75 -14.83
C GLU A 359 -16.50 -1.93 -14.27
N GLU A 360 -17.12 -2.75 -15.10
CA GLU A 360 -17.85 -3.95 -14.68
C GLU A 360 -16.95 -4.90 -13.89
N ALA A 361 -15.69 -5.09 -14.31
CA ALA A 361 -14.71 -5.91 -13.60
C ALA A 361 -14.33 -5.28 -12.24
N MET A 362 -14.04 -3.99 -12.22
CA MET A 362 -13.67 -3.30 -10.99
C MET A 362 -14.85 -3.18 -10.01
N GLU A 363 -16.07 -3.08 -10.49
CA GLU A 363 -17.28 -3.04 -9.67
C GLU A 363 -17.68 -4.41 -9.12
N ASP A 364 -17.10 -5.50 -9.60
CA ASP A 364 -17.23 -6.83 -9.05
C ASP A 364 -16.06 -7.19 -8.13
N ASP A 365 -15.99 -6.51 -6.98
CA ASP A 365 -15.01 -6.78 -5.93
C ASP A 365 -13.56 -6.48 -6.38
N PHE A 366 -13.38 -5.38 -7.10
CA PHE A 366 -12.08 -4.91 -7.58
C PHE A 366 -11.29 -6.01 -8.33
N ASN A 367 -11.93 -6.68 -9.26
CA ASN A 367 -11.32 -7.74 -10.06
C ASN A 367 -10.32 -7.16 -11.08
N THR A 368 -9.10 -6.89 -10.63
CA THR A 368 -8.04 -6.30 -11.43
C THR A 368 -7.57 -7.20 -12.56
N ALA A 369 -7.71 -8.53 -12.43
CA ALA A 369 -7.34 -9.46 -13.50
C ALA A 369 -8.25 -9.30 -14.72
N ASP A 370 -9.57 -9.23 -14.52
CA ASP A 370 -10.53 -8.99 -15.61
C ASP A 370 -10.45 -7.54 -16.12
N ALA A 371 -10.15 -6.57 -15.23
CA ALA A 371 -9.89 -5.19 -15.64
C ALA A 371 -8.66 -5.10 -16.57
N LEU A 372 -7.58 -5.81 -16.29
CA LEU A 372 -6.41 -5.94 -17.17
C LEU A 372 -6.77 -6.62 -18.51
N ALA A 373 -7.66 -7.63 -18.49
CA ALA A 373 -8.14 -8.23 -19.73
C ALA A 373 -8.84 -7.20 -20.63
N ALA A 374 -9.68 -6.32 -20.06
CA ALA A 374 -10.32 -5.23 -20.81
C ALA A 374 -9.29 -4.24 -21.39
N VAL A 375 -8.22 -3.93 -20.65
CA VAL A 375 -7.10 -3.12 -21.16
C VAL A 375 -6.42 -3.79 -22.34
N PHE A 376 -6.17 -5.10 -22.28
CA PHE A 376 -5.56 -5.83 -23.42
C PHE A 376 -6.49 -5.94 -24.63
N GLU A 377 -7.80 -6.04 -24.43
CA GLU A 377 -8.76 -5.97 -25.52
C GLU A 377 -8.72 -4.60 -26.21
N LEU A 378 -8.62 -3.51 -25.43
CA LEU A 378 -8.43 -2.16 -25.97
C LEU A 378 -7.09 -2.03 -26.72
N VAL A 379 -6.00 -2.58 -26.20
CA VAL A 379 -4.69 -2.61 -26.90
C VAL A 379 -4.81 -3.35 -28.23
N LYS A 380 -5.48 -4.49 -28.25
CA LYS A 380 -5.72 -5.24 -29.50
C LYS A 380 -6.57 -4.43 -30.47
N PHE A 381 -7.62 -3.79 -30.01
CA PHE A 381 -8.48 -2.92 -30.79
C PHE A 381 -7.68 -1.75 -31.40
N ALA A 382 -6.87 -1.07 -30.60
CA ALA A 382 -5.99 0.00 -31.07
C ALA A 382 -5.04 -0.47 -32.18
N ASN A 383 -4.38 -1.62 -31.96
CA ASN A 383 -3.44 -2.19 -32.92
C ASN A 383 -4.10 -2.61 -34.24
N THR A 384 -5.40 -2.89 -34.24
CA THR A 384 -6.15 -3.29 -35.43
C THR A 384 -6.69 -2.09 -36.21
N ASN A 385 -7.15 -1.07 -35.51
CA ASN A 385 -7.95 0.01 -36.11
C ASN A 385 -7.17 1.33 -36.29
N VAL A 386 -6.09 1.56 -35.54
CA VAL A 386 -5.25 2.74 -35.71
C VAL A 386 -4.14 2.42 -36.70
N THR A 387 -4.21 3.04 -37.86
CA THR A 387 -3.30 2.84 -39.02
C THR A 387 -2.49 4.10 -39.31
N GLU A 388 -1.61 4.04 -40.29
CA GLU A 388 -0.85 5.21 -40.77
C GLU A 388 -1.75 6.30 -41.40
N GLU A 389 -2.97 5.97 -41.74
CA GLU A 389 -3.95 6.89 -42.35
C GLU A 389 -4.89 7.52 -41.29
N SER A 390 -4.87 7.00 -40.04
CA SER A 390 -5.77 7.47 -39.00
C SER A 390 -5.49 8.92 -38.60
N SER A 391 -6.55 9.64 -38.23
CA SER A 391 -6.46 11.02 -37.76
C SER A 391 -5.76 11.17 -36.41
N ALA A 392 -5.19 12.36 -36.14
CA ALA A 392 -4.57 12.68 -34.87
C ALA A 392 -5.58 12.55 -33.72
N THR A 393 -6.79 13.07 -33.90
CA THR A 393 -7.85 13.04 -32.88
C THR A 393 -8.31 11.63 -32.55
N PHE A 394 -8.36 10.72 -33.53
CA PHE A 394 -8.69 9.31 -33.30
C PHE A 394 -7.61 8.62 -32.46
N ALA A 395 -6.32 8.79 -32.83
CA ALA A 395 -5.20 8.22 -32.08
C ALA A 395 -5.14 8.78 -30.65
N GLU A 396 -5.38 10.08 -30.49
CA GLU A 396 -5.45 10.74 -29.17
C GLU A 396 -6.58 10.18 -28.31
N GLY A 397 -7.80 10.07 -28.82
CA GLY A 397 -8.94 9.56 -28.07
C GLY A 397 -8.72 8.12 -27.57
N ILE A 398 -8.14 7.23 -28.39
CA ILE A 398 -7.78 5.88 -27.96
C ILE A 398 -6.67 5.91 -26.91
N LEU A 399 -5.67 6.76 -27.07
CA LEU A 399 -4.58 6.92 -26.10
C LEU A 399 -5.10 7.42 -24.74
N GLU A 400 -6.01 8.40 -24.74
CA GLU A 400 -6.62 8.92 -23.52
C GLU A 400 -7.38 7.84 -22.76
N ILE A 401 -8.16 7.02 -23.45
CA ILE A 401 -8.86 5.89 -22.84
C ILE A 401 -7.83 4.91 -22.24
N LEU A 402 -6.79 4.53 -22.98
CA LEU A 402 -5.77 3.60 -22.48
C LEU A 402 -5.05 4.12 -21.23
N VAL A 403 -4.61 5.39 -21.28
CA VAL A 403 -3.94 6.05 -20.15
C VAL A 403 -4.87 6.12 -18.93
N LYS A 404 -6.12 6.52 -19.13
CA LYS A 404 -7.13 6.60 -18.06
C LYS A 404 -7.33 5.26 -17.35
N LEU A 405 -7.47 4.15 -18.06
CA LEU A 405 -7.64 2.83 -17.46
C LEU A 405 -6.36 2.36 -16.74
N CYS A 406 -5.19 2.62 -17.33
CA CYS A 406 -3.91 2.30 -16.72
C CYS A 406 -3.67 3.13 -15.46
N ASP A 407 -4.03 4.40 -15.41
CA ASP A 407 -3.89 5.27 -14.23
C ASP A 407 -4.72 4.77 -13.05
N VAL A 408 -5.91 4.24 -13.28
CA VAL A 408 -6.71 3.57 -12.25
C VAL A 408 -5.97 2.38 -11.64
N LEU A 409 -5.28 1.60 -12.47
CA LEU A 409 -4.44 0.49 -12.03
C LEU A 409 -3.07 0.96 -11.48
N GLY A 410 -2.77 2.26 -11.58
CA GLY A 410 -1.46 2.83 -11.23
C GLY A 410 -0.32 2.36 -12.12
N LEU A 411 -0.64 1.92 -13.34
CA LEU A 411 0.33 1.50 -14.36
C LEU A 411 0.69 2.68 -15.25
N ALA A 412 1.98 2.90 -15.48
CA ALA A 412 2.46 3.91 -16.39
C ALA A 412 2.36 3.41 -17.86
N ALA A 413 1.25 3.73 -18.54
CA ALA A 413 1.07 3.38 -19.95
C ALA A 413 2.06 4.11 -20.87
N VAL A 414 2.37 5.37 -20.55
CA VAL A 414 3.36 6.18 -21.26
C VAL A 414 4.62 6.24 -20.43
N LYS A 415 5.75 5.77 -20.96
CA LYS A 415 7.04 5.93 -20.30
C LYS A 415 7.32 7.43 -20.14
N LYS A 416 7.74 7.85 -18.95
CA LYS A 416 8.32 9.18 -18.77
C LYS A 416 9.48 9.27 -19.78
N GLU A 417 9.53 10.35 -20.54
CA GLU A 417 10.64 10.59 -21.46
C GLU A 417 11.93 10.56 -20.63
N GLU A 418 12.72 9.50 -20.81
CA GLU A 418 14.06 9.47 -20.27
C GLU A 418 14.88 10.46 -21.07
N ILE A 419 15.45 11.45 -20.40
CA ILE A 419 16.41 12.34 -21.05
C ILE A 419 17.54 11.48 -21.59
N LEU A 420 17.87 11.67 -22.87
CA LEU A 420 19.02 11.00 -23.48
C LEU A 420 20.30 11.37 -22.70
N ASP A 421 21.18 10.42 -22.49
CA ASP A 421 22.42 10.63 -21.74
C ASP A 421 23.20 11.84 -22.27
N LYS A 422 23.12 12.08 -23.58
CA LYS A 422 23.71 13.26 -24.21
C LYS A 422 23.09 14.59 -23.71
N GLU A 423 21.78 14.66 -23.56
CA GLU A 423 21.12 15.87 -23.03
C GLU A 423 21.46 16.10 -21.55
N ILE A 424 21.64 15.01 -20.79
CA ILE A 424 22.11 15.09 -19.40
C ILE A 424 23.54 15.65 -19.38
N GLU A 425 24.43 15.17 -20.23
CA GLU A 425 25.81 15.62 -20.33
C GLU A 425 25.89 17.07 -20.81
N ASP A 426 25.06 17.48 -21.75
CA ASP A 426 24.95 18.85 -22.25
C ASP A 426 24.47 19.80 -21.11
N LEU A 427 23.47 19.44 -20.34
CA LEU A 427 22.99 20.20 -19.18
C LEU A 427 24.04 20.26 -18.06
N ILE A 428 24.79 19.17 -17.83
CA ILE A 428 25.91 19.19 -16.87
C ILE A 428 27.00 20.10 -17.32
N ALA A 429 27.33 20.12 -18.61
CA ALA A 429 28.32 21.04 -19.19
C ALA A 429 27.87 22.51 -19.06
N GLU A 430 26.59 22.81 -19.38
CA GLU A 430 26.03 24.15 -19.18
C GLU A 430 26.08 24.58 -17.71
N ARG A 431 25.74 23.69 -16.76
CA ARG A 431 25.84 23.95 -15.32
C ARG A 431 27.27 24.27 -14.92
N GLN A 432 28.26 23.56 -15.45
CA GLN A 432 29.67 23.85 -15.16
C GLN A 432 30.12 25.22 -15.70
N GLU A 433 29.70 25.56 -16.91
CA GLU A 433 29.99 26.90 -17.48
C GLU A 433 29.29 28.00 -16.67
N ALA A 434 28.03 27.82 -16.25
CA ALA A 434 27.34 28.76 -15.37
C ALA A 434 28.09 28.96 -14.04
N ARG A 435 28.62 27.89 -13.44
CA ARG A 435 29.44 27.98 -12.20
C ARG A 435 30.77 28.73 -12.43
N LYS A 436 31.45 28.46 -13.56
CA LYS A 436 32.67 29.21 -13.93
C LYS A 436 32.39 30.69 -14.12
N ALA A 437 31.27 31.03 -14.73
CA ALA A 437 30.78 32.39 -14.92
C ALA A 437 30.23 33.05 -13.63
N LYS A 438 30.26 32.33 -12.48
CA LYS A 438 29.67 32.73 -11.19
C LYS A 438 28.14 32.97 -11.25
N ASN A 439 27.46 32.43 -12.24
CA ASN A 439 26.00 32.44 -12.34
C ASN A 439 25.42 31.21 -11.55
N PHE A 440 25.43 31.34 -10.23
CA PHE A 440 25.00 30.26 -9.35
C PHE A 440 23.50 30.00 -9.45
N ALA A 441 22.68 31.01 -9.74
CA ALA A 441 21.23 30.84 -9.92
C ALA A 441 20.91 29.86 -11.08
N ARG A 442 21.58 30.05 -12.25
CA ARG A 442 21.40 29.16 -13.39
C ARG A 442 21.92 27.74 -13.10
N ALA A 443 23.04 27.65 -12.38
CA ALA A 443 23.60 26.33 -12.01
C ALA A 443 22.70 25.54 -11.05
N ASP A 444 22.00 26.20 -10.13
CA ASP A 444 21.04 25.59 -9.22
C ASP A 444 19.73 25.21 -9.96
N GLU A 445 19.24 26.06 -10.86
CA GLU A 445 18.10 25.79 -11.72
C GLU A 445 18.31 24.50 -12.54
N ILE A 446 19.47 24.34 -13.19
CA ILE A 446 19.81 23.13 -13.96
C ILE A 446 19.88 21.90 -13.05
N ARG A 447 20.43 22.02 -11.85
CA ARG A 447 20.46 20.93 -10.88
C ARG A 447 19.06 20.49 -10.50
N ASP A 448 18.17 21.44 -10.22
CA ASP A 448 16.80 21.17 -9.81
C ASP A 448 15.97 20.62 -10.99
N GLU A 449 16.23 21.09 -12.23
CA GLU A 449 15.65 20.53 -13.46
C GLU A 449 16.06 19.05 -13.64
N LEU A 450 17.34 18.74 -13.52
CA LEU A 450 17.84 17.37 -13.63
C LEU A 450 17.29 16.48 -12.51
N LEU A 451 17.19 17.00 -11.27
CA LEU A 451 16.60 16.27 -10.15
C LEU A 451 15.11 15.98 -10.39
N ALA A 452 14.34 16.95 -10.93
CA ALA A 452 12.94 16.77 -11.29
C ALA A 452 12.75 15.70 -12.38
N LYS A 453 13.75 15.52 -13.25
CA LYS A 453 13.81 14.48 -14.29
C LYS A 453 14.43 13.16 -13.79
N GLY A 454 14.63 13.01 -12.48
CA GLY A 454 15.15 11.80 -11.86
C GLY A 454 16.66 11.59 -12.02
N ILE A 455 17.43 12.66 -12.26
CA ILE A 455 18.89 12.61 -12.38
C ILE A 455 19.53 13.22 -11.14
N ILE A 456 20.33 12.43 -10.44
CA ILE A 456 21.08 12.86 -9.25
C ILE A 456 22.52 13.19 -9.65
N LEU A 457 22.93 14.44 -9.43
CA LEU A 457 24.29 14.88 -9.65
C LEU A 457 25.15 14.73 -8.38
N LYS A 458 26.39 14.27 -8.56
CA LYS A 458 27.40 14.22 -7.50
C LYS A 458 28.66 14.94 -7.98
N ASP A 459 28.94 16.09 -7.40
CA ASP A 459 30.21 16.82 -7.65
C ASP A 459 31.37 16.04 -7.02
N THR A 460 32.42 15.74 -7.80
CA THR A 460 33.63 15.03 -7.34
C THR A 460 34.86 15.84 -7.74
N ARG A 461 36.05 15.52 -7.19
CA ARG A 461 37.33 16.18 -7.58
C ARG A 461 37.71 15.92 -9.04
N GLU A 462 37.16 14.85 -9.65
CA GLU A 462 37.42 14.43 -11.03
C GLU A 462 36.37 14.99 -12.02
N GLY A 463 35.33 15.69 -11.53
CA GLY A 463 34.21 16.22 -12.31
C GLY A 463 32.86 15.89 -11.71
N VAL A 464 31.78 16.14 -12.46
CA VAL A 464 30.42 15.80 -12.05
C VAL A 464 30.10 14.38 -12.50
N LYS A 465 29.76 13.50 -11.56
CA LYS A 465 29.18 12.19 -11.85
C LYS A 465 27.67 12.26 -11.66
N TRP A 466 26.95 11.51 -12.46
CA TRP A 466 25.50 11.46 -12.35
C TRP A 466 24.99 10.02 -12.34
N LYS A 467 23.80 9.83 -11.81
CA LYS A 467 23.05 8.56 -11.88
C LYS A 467 21.56 8.86 -12.00
N ARG A 468 20.82 7.95 -12.61
CA ARG A 468 19.37 7.96 -12.56
C ARG A 468 18.89 7.56 -11.14
N ALA A 469 17.86 8.27 -10.64
CA ALA A 469 17.31 8.08 -9.29
C ALA A 469 16.55 6.75 -9.16
#